data_6e4807a3d76f984209a57ce9015117e8
#
_entry.id   6e4807a3d76f984209a57ce9015117e8
#
_cell.length_a   1.000
_cell.length_b   1.000
_cell.length_c   1.000
_cell.angle_alpha   90.00
_cell.angle_beta   90.00
_cell.angle_gamma   90.00
#
_symmetry.space_group_name_H-M   'P 1'
#
loop_
_entity.id
_entity.type
_entity.pdbx_description
1 polymer ?
#
loop_
_entity_poly.entity_id
_entity_poly.type
_entity_poly.pdbx_seq_one_letter_code
_entity_poly.pdbx_strand_id
1 'polypeptide(L)'
;VERSRGLGDVYKRQNKNMPKKLYIKTHGCQMNEYDSEKMAKILKHEENFELTSSEHEADLIILNTCSIREKAQERVFHQIGRWRKIKDKKPDLKIAIGGCVASQEGEKIMKRAPEVDIVFGPQSLHRLPELYKKKQKVKKSQIDISFPKLEKFSHMPAPDKGEPSSFVSIMEGCNKYCSFCVVPMTRGHEVSRTVEDILKEVKILSEKGTAEIHYLGQNVNNFKGTYKGEISSLAQLIELTGKIDGIERIRFTTSHPHEFKDDLVEALSLIHISEPTRPLYI
;
A
#
# COMPACT_ATOMS: atom_id res chain seq x y z
N VAL A 1 -6.67 40.44 -38.58
CA VAL A 1 -6.43 39.00 -38.42
C VAL A 1 -6.06 38.71 -36.98
N GLU A 2 -7.05 38.74 -36.05
CA GLU A 2 -6.83 38.53 -34.59
C GLU A 2 -7.93 37.66 -33.96
N ARG A 3 -8.29 36.52 -34.54
CA ARG A 3 -9.43 35.70 -34.05
C ARG A 3 -9.10 34.23 -33.72
N SER A 4 -7.85 33.83 -33.59
CA SER A 4 -7.54 32.41 -33.37
C SER A 4 -6.82 32.08 -32.04
N ARG A 5 -6.42 33.07 -31.24
CA ARG A 5 -5.65 32.82 -29.99
C ARG A 5 -6.49 32.49 -28.76
N GLY A 6 -7.78 32.83 -28.74
CA GLY A 6 -8.63 32.67 -27.54
C GLY A 6 -9.19 31.28 -27.30
N LEU A 7 -9.52 30.52 -28.31
CA LEU A 7 -10.17 29.20 -28.19
C LEU A 7 -9.21 28.10 -27.73
N GLY A 8 -7.96 28.12 -28.19
CA GLY A 8 -6.95 27.17 -27.79
C GLY A 8 -6.54 27.29 -26.32
N ASP A 9 -6.54 28.51 -25.77
CA ASP A 9 -6.22 28.75 -24.34
C ASP A 9 -7.40 28.41 -23.43
N VAL A 10 -8.64 28.59 -23.86
CA VAL A 10 -9.83 28.18 -23.12
C VAL A 10 -9.90 26.65 -23.05
N TYR A 11 -9.64 25.95 -24.14
CA TYR A 11 -9.58 24.47 -24.17
C TYR A 11 -8.44 23.92 -23.31
N LYS A 12 -7.27 24.55 -23.30
CA LYS A 12 -6.14 24.16 -22.42
C LYS A 12 -6.43 24.42 -20.96
N ARG A 13 -7.17 25.49 -20.62
CA ARG A 13 -7.59 25.78 -19.23
C ARG A 13 -8.70 24.85 -18.75
N GLN A 14 -9.65 24.48 -19.58
CA GLN A 14 -10.70 23.52 -19.25
C GLN A 14 -10.13 22.11 -19.03
N ASN A 15 -9.14 21.67 -19.81
CA ASN A 15 -8.47 20.39 -19.61
C ASN A 15 -7.58 20.33 -18.35
N LYS A 16 -7.16 21.47 -17.79
CA LYS A 16 -6.40 21.50 -16.53
C LYS A 16 -7.22 21.14 -15.29
N ASN A 17 -8.54 21.24 -15.35
CA ASN A 17 -9.43 20.96 -14.23
C ASN A 17 -10.11 19.59 -14.28
N MET A 18 -9.98 18.83 -15.37
CA MET A 18 -10.51 17.47 -15.39
C MET A 18 -9.63 16.53 -14.59
N PRO A 19 -10.21 15.66 -13.74
CA PRO A 19 -9.45 14.69 -12.98
C PRO A 19 -8.75 13.71 -13.93
N LYS A 20 -7.48 13.41 -13.64
CA LYS A 20 -6.71 12.40 -14.36
C LYS A 20 -7.22 11.01 -13.96
N LYS A 21 -7.18 10.05 -14.85
CA LYS A 21 -7.65 8.69 -14.60
C LYS A 21 -6.50 7.79 -14.15
N LEU A 22 -6.73 7.11 -13.01
CA LEU A 22 -5.80 6.19 -12.38
C LEU A 22 -6.33 4.77 -12.45
N TYR A 23 -5.57 3.86 -13.04
CA TYR A 23 -5.84 2.43 -12.97
C TYR A 23 -4.81 1.74 -12.09
N ILE A 24 -5.25 1.00 -11.06
CA ILE A 24 -4.37 0.21 -10.19
C ILE A 24 -4.70 -1.26 -10.36
N LYS A 25 -3.70 -2.04 -10.69
CA LYS A 25 -3.78 -3.51 -10.67
C LYS A 25 -2.95 -4.04 -9.52
N THR A 26 -3.60 -4.72 -8.59
CA THR A 26 -2.95 -5.28 -7.41
C THR A 26 -2.72 -6.77 -7.60
N HIS A 27 -1.49 -7.18 -7.39
CA HIS A 27 -1.12 -8.59 -7.25
C HIS A 27 -0.54 -8.79 -5.85
N GLY A 28 -1.01 -9.81 -5.13
CA GLY A 28 -0.36 -10.20 -3.89
C GLY A 28 -1.28 -10.47 -2.71
N CYS A 29 -0.91 -9.96 -1.57
CA CYS A 29 -1.57 -10.16 -0.28
C CYS A 29 -2.38 -8.93 0.14
N GLN A 30 -3.10 -9.05 1.24
CA GLN A 30 -3.89 -7.97 1.86
C GLN A 30 -3.09 -6.69 2.10
N MET A 31 -1.78 -6.82 2.43
CA MET A 31 -0.91 -5.64 2.55
C MET A 31 -0.74 -4.89 1.22
N ASN A 32 -0.72 -5.59 0.08
CA ASN A 32 -0.70 -4.93 -1.22
C ASN A 32 -2.05 -4.26 -1.55
N GLU A 33 -3.16 -4.83 -1.11
CA GLU A 33 -4.48 -4.21 -1.24
C GLU A 33 -4.54 -2.90 -0.44
N TYR A 34 -4.11 -2.95 0.82
CA TYR A 34 -3.97 -1.76 1.67
C TYR A 34 -3.04 -0.70 1.03
N ASP A 35 -1.86 -1.11 0.55
CA ASP A 35 -0.92 -0.20 -0.12
C ASP A 35 -1.57 0.44 -1.36
N SER A 36 -2.34 -0.31 -2.16
CA SER A 36 -3.02 0.20 -3.35
C SER A 36 -4.11 1.21 -3.02
N GLU A 37 -4.89 0.96 -1.96
CA GLU A 37 -5.89 1.92 -1.48
C GLU A 37 -5.23 3.24 -1.04
N LYS A 38 -4.12 3.15 -0.30
CA LYS A 38 -3.37 4.34 0.14
C LYS A 38 -2.78 5.11 -1.04
N MET A 39 -2.21 4.42 -2.04
CA MET A 39 -1.71 5.06 -3.27
C MET A 39 -2.81 5.81 -4.01
N ALA A 40 -4.00 5.22 -4.14
CA ALA A 40 -5.14 5.87 -4.78
C ALA A 40 -5.54 7.15 -4.05
N LYS A 41 -5.60 7.11 -2.71
CA LYS A 41 -5.94 8.28 -1.88
C LYS A 41 -4.89 9.40 -1.98
N ILE A 42 -3.61 9.05 -1.89
CA ILE A 42 -2.52 10.03 -2.01
C ILE A 42 -2.57 10.73 -3.38
N LEU A 43 -2.70 9.96 -4.46
CA LEU A 43 -2.77 10.52 -5.82
C LEU A 43 -4.04 11.33 -6.06
N LYS A 44 -5.16 10.96 -5.44
CA LYS A 44 -6.40 11.75 -5.49
C LYS A 44 -6.20 13.12 -4.85
N HIS A 45 -5.62 13.17 -3.65
CA HIS A 45 -5.43 14.42 -2.89
C HIS A 45 -4.36 15.33 -3.50
N GLU A 46 -3.22 14.77 -3.94
CA GLU A 46 -2.09 15.60 -4.36
C GLU A 46 -2.04 15.88 -5.87
N GLU A 47 -2.62 15.00 -6.70
CA GLU A 47 -2.50 15.06 -8.16
C GLU A 47 -3.85 15.08 -8.88
N ASN A 48 -4.97 15.14 -8.17
CA ASN A 48 -6.33 15.13 -8.70
C ASN A 48 -6.61 13.92 -9.61
N PHE A 49 -6.21 12.72 -9.15
CA PHE A 49 -6.54 11.47 -9.83
C PHE A 49 -7.88 10.91 -9.36
N GLU A 50 -8.62 10.31 -10.28
CA GLU A 50 -9.79 9.47 -10.00
C GLU A 50 -9.56 8.04 -10.47
N LEU A 51 -10.00 7.07 -9.68
CA LEU A 51 -9.91 5.66 -10.06
C LEU A 51 -10.80 5.36 -11.27
N THR A 52 -10.27 4.56 -12.19
CA THR A 52 -11.02 3.96 -13.30
C THR A 52 -10.88 2.44 -13.29
N SER A 53 -11.90 1.75 -13.76
CA SER A 53 -11.87 0.29 -13.98
C SER A 53 -11.24 -0.10 -15.32
N SER A 54 -11.01 0.88 -16.22
CA SER A 54 -10.50 0.65 -17.56
C SER A 54 -9.04 1.07 -17.70
N GLU A 55 -8.15 0.11 -17.99
CA GLU A 55 -6.74 0.38 -18.26
C GLU A 55 -6.52 1.24 -19.52
N HIS A 56 -7.49 1.26 -20.45
CA HIS A 56 -7.41 2.04 -21.68
C HIS A 56 -7.67 3.54 -21.47
N GLU A 57 -8.48 3.89 -20.47
CA GLU A 57 -8.80 5.29 -20.15
C GLU A 57 -7.73 5.95 -19.26
N ALA A 58 -6.91 5.14 -18.58
CA ALA A 58 -5.97 5.62 -17.59
C ALA A 58 -4.92 6.59 -18.15
N ASP A 59 -4.56 7.59 -17.37
CA ASP A 59 -3.42 8.47 -17.58
C ASP A 59 -2.18 8.00 -16.79
N LEU A 60 -2.45 7.26 -15.70
CA LEU A 60 -1.45 6.54 -14.92
C LEU A 60 -1.95 5.12 -14.65
N ILE A 61 -1.14 4.14 -15.01
CA ILE A 61 -1.35 2.74 -14.64
C ILE A 61 -0.34 2.36 -13.59
N ILE A 62 -0.79 1.75 -12.49
CA ILE A 62 0.08 1.21 -11.43
C ILE A 62 -0.11 -0.30 -11.36
N LEU A 63 0.99 -1.05 -11.38
CA LEU A 63 1.03 -2.45 -11.00
C LEU A 63 1.65 -2.57 -9.62
N ASN A 64 0.85 -2.86 -8.62
CA ASN A 64 1.34 -3.20 -7.29
C ASN A 64 1.64 -4.69 -7.22
N THR A 65 2.88 -5.04 -6.85
CA THR A 65 3.47 -6.36 -7.08
C THR A 65 3.86 -7.07 -5.80
N CYS A 66 3.80 -8.40 -5.82
CA CYS A 66 4.23 -9.27 -4.73
C CYS A 66 5.33 -10.21 -5.22
N SER A 67 6.33 -10.48 -4.38
CA SER A 67 7.48 -11.33 -4.71
C SER A 67 7.47 -12.71 -4.03
N ILE A 68 6.33 -13.14 -3.47
CA ILE A 68 6.23 -14.41 -2.71
C ILE A 68 6.58 -15.66 -3.57
N ARG A 69 6.43 -15.58 -4.90
CA ARG A 69 6.70 -16.70 -5.82
C ARG A 69 7.46 -16.21 -7.05
N GLU A 70 8.45 -16.99 -7.54
CA GLU A 70 9.19 -16.70 -8.77
C GLU A 70 8.29 -16.38 -9.97
N LYS A 71 7.23 -17.16 -10.16
CA LYS A 71 6.22 -16.90 -11.20
C LYS A 71 5.54 -15.53 -11.09
N ALA A 72 5.65 -14.85 -9.95
CA ALA A 72 5.09 -13.51 -9.79
C ALA A 72 5.88 -12.48 -10.61
N GLN A 73 7.19 -12.60 -10.70
CA GLN A 73 8.03 -11.72 -11.52
C GLN A 73 7.67 -11.82 -13.01
N GLU A 74 7.56 -13.03 -13.55
CA GLU A 74 7.19 -13.20 -14.96
C GLU A 74 5.81 -12.63 -15.28
N ARG A 75 4.83 -12.76 -14.36
CA ARG A 75 3.53 -12.13 -14.51
C ARG A 75 3.60 -10.61 -14.61
N VAL A 76 4.54 -9.98 -13.89
CA VAL A 76 4.78 -8.53 -13.98
C VAL A 76 5.18 -8.16 -15.41
N PHE A 77 6.18 -8.84 -15.97
CA PHE A 77 6.65 -8.54 -17.33
C PHE A 77 5.61 -8.85 -18.41
N HIS A 78 4.83 -9.93 -18.25
CA HIS A 78 3.70 -10.21 -19.14
C HIS A 78 2.65 -9.10 -19.10
N GLN A 79 2.35 -8.56 -17.93
CA GLN A 79 1.39 -7.46 -17.79
C GLN A 79 1.93 -6.16 -18.40
N ILE A 80 3.21 -5.85 -18.17
CA ILE A 80 3.87 -4.68 -18.80
C ILE A 80 3.81 -4.79 -20.33
N GLY A 81 4.09 -5.97 -20.90
CA GLY A 81 4.01 -6.20 -22.34
C GLY A 81 2.61 -5.94 -22.94
N ARG A 82 1.53 -6.20 -22.20
CA ARG A 82 0.16 -5.83 -22.61
C ARG A 82 -0.02 -4.31 -22.59
N TRP A 83 0.47 -3.64 -21.55
CA TRP A 83 0.32 -2.18 -21.41
C TRP A 83 1.22 -1.39 -22.36
N ARG A 84 2.32 -1.97 -22.83
CA ARG A 84 3.12 -1.39 -23.91
C ARG A 84 2.24 -1.09 -25.14
N LYS A 85 1.37 -2.03 -25.56
CA LYS A 85 0.45 -1.84 -26.69
C LYS A 85 -0.53 -0.68 -26.46
N ILE A 86 -0.93 -0.43 -25.22
CA ILE A 86 -1.79 0.70 -24.87
C ILE A 86 -0.97 1.99 -24.92
N LYS A 87 0.25 1.98 -24.38
CA LYS A 87 1.15 3.14 -24.37
C LYS A 87 1.57 3.54 -25.79
N ASP A 88 1.76 2.59 -26.70
CA ASP A 88 2.06 2.87 -28.11
C ASP A 88 0.94 3.69 -28.78
N LYS A 89 -0.32 3.49 -28.35
CA LYS A 89 -1.49 4.25 -28.83
C LYS A 89 -1.74 5.54 -28.03
N LYS A 90 -1.31 5.61 -26.77
CA LYS A 90 -1.46 6.74 -25.86
C LYS A 90 -0.09 7.09 -25.24
N PRO A 91 0.79 7.83 -25.96
CA PRO A 91 2.17 8.10 -25.52
C PRO A 91 2.27 8.87 -24.18
N ASP A 92 1.23 9.62 -23.82
CA ASP A 92 1.17 10.37 -22.56
C ASP A 92 0.87 9.46 -21.34
N LEU A 93 0.41 8.23 -21.55
CA LEU A 93 0.20 7.25 -20.51
C LEU A 93 1.50 6.99 -19.72
N LYS A 94 1.41 7.04 -18.38
CA LYS A 94 2.52 6.65 -17.50
C LYS A 94 2.27 5.27 -16.93
N ILE A 95 3.33 4.46 -16.87
CA ILE A 95 3.32 3.11 -16.28
C ILE A 95 4.23 3.11 -15.06
N ALA A 96 3.67 2.79 -13.90
CA ALA A 96 4.38 2.69 -12.64
C ALA A 96 4.34 1.24 -12.10
N ILE A 97 5.46 0.76 -11.60
CA ILE A 97 5.59 -0.56 -10.97
C ILE A 97 5.96 -0.34 -9.51
N GLY A 98 5.09 -0.82 -8.62
CA GLY A 98 5.27 -0.71 -7.17
C GLY A 98 5.32 -2.06 -6.47
N GLY A 99 5.65 -2.06 -5.18
CA GLY A 99 5.57 -3.22 -4.31
C GLY A 99 6.85 -4.05 -4.23
N CYS A 100 6.72 -5.32 -3.78
CA CYS A 100 7.87 -6.14 -3.41
C CYS A 100 8.77 -6.53 -4.61
N VAL A 101 8.20 -6.82 -5.79
CA VAL A 101 9.02 -7.09 -6.98
C VAL A 101 9.78 -5.83 -7.42
N ALA A 102 9.15 -4.65 -7.27
CA ALA A 102 9.82 -3.38 -7.57
C ALA A 102 11.04 -3.15 -6.67
N SER A 103 10.92 -3.43 -5.36
CA SER A 103 12.06 -3.36 -4.42
C SER A 103 13.16 -4.37 -4.76
N GLN A 104 12.78 -5.59 -5.14
CA GLN A 104 13.73 -6.67 -5.42
C GLN A 104 14.50 -6.46 -6.72
N GLU A 105 13.82 -6.09 -7.80
CA GLU A 105 14.39 -6.00 -9.14
C GLU A 105 14.91 -4.59 -9.48
N GLY A 106 14.33 -3.55 -8.89
CA GLY A 106 14.79 -2.18 -9.02
C GLY A 106 15.04 -1.76 -10.48
N GLU A 107 16.27 -1.34 -10.79
CA GLU A 107 16.67 -0.89 -12.12
C GLU A 107 16.55 -1.97 -13.21
N LYS A 108 16.59 -3.26 -12.85
CA LYS A 108 16.46 -4.34 -13.83
C LYS A 108 15.10 -4.31 -14.53
N ILE A 109 14.03 -3.83 -13.82
CA ILE A 109 12.72 -3.65 -14.44
C ILE A 109 12.82 -2.68 -15.62
N MET A 110 13.46 -1.53 -15.42
CA MET A 110 13.60 -0.51 -16.46
C MET A 110 14.48 -0.97 -17.63
N LYS A 111 15.49 -1.77 -17.36
CA LYS A 111 16.35 -2.36 -18.41
C LYS A 111 15.60 -3.36 -19.26
N ARG A 112 14.74 -4.20 -18.65
CA ARG A 112 13.96 -5.24 -19.33
C ARG A 112 12.68 -4.68 -19.97
N ALA A 113 12.11 -3.60 -19.42
CA ALA A 113 10.88 -2.97 -19.84
C ALA A 113 11.03 -1.43 -19.89
N PRO A 114 11.62 -0.88 -20.98
CA PRO A 114 11.88 0.56 -21.13
C PRO A 114 10.62 1.43 -21.13
N GLU A 115 9.46 0.85 -21.37
CA GLU A 115 8.15 1.50 -21.31
C GLU A 115 7.72 1.91 -19.91
N VAL A 116 8.37 1.37 -18.85
CA VAL A 116 8.09 1.72 -17.46
C VAL A 116 8.66 3.09 -17.13
N ASP A 117 7.81 3.95 -16.61
CA ASP A 117 8.16 5.35 -16.27
C ASP A 117 8.62 5.52 -14.83
N ILE A 118 8.03 4.75 -13.89
CA ILE A 118 8.27 4.88 -12.45
C ILE A 118 8.39 3.48 -11.84
N VAL A 119 9.42 3.30 -10.98
CA VAL A 119 9.58 2.11 -10.14
C VAL A 119 9.73 2.56 -8.70
N PHE A 120 8.94 2.00 -7.79
CA PHE A 120 8.97 2.38 -6.38
C PHE A 120 8.74 1.20 -5.44
N GLY A 121 9.41 1.24 -4.30
CA GLY A 121 9.24 0.23 -3.25
C GLY A 121 7.98 0.45 -2.40
N PRO A 122 7.56 -0.54 -1.61
CA PRO A 122 6.41 -0.39 -0.71
C PRO A 122 6.65 0.68 0.36
N GLN A 123 7.90 0.94 0.73
CA GLN A 123 8.26 1.95 1.74
C GLN A 123 8.27 3.38 1.19
N SER A 124 8.41 3.55 -0.13
CA SER A 124 8.45 4.86 -0.80
C SER A 124 7.14 5.24 -1.50
N LEU A 125 6.05 4.48 -1.28
CA LEU A 125 4.75 4.74 -1.95
C LEU A 125 4.19 6.15 -1.68
N HIS A 126 4.48 6.74 -0.53
CA HIS A 126 4.06 8.11 -0.18
C HIS A 126 4.73 9.17 -1.05
N ARG A 127 5.88 8.87 -1.67
CA ARG A 127 6.60 9.76 -2.60
C ARG A 127 6.15 9.61 -4.05
N LEU A 128 5.16 8.76 -4.32
CA LEU A 128 4.66 8.52 -5.69
C LEU A 128 4.21 9.80 -6.41
N PRO A 129 3.52 10.78 -5.77
CA PRO A 129 3.18 12.04 -6.42
C PRO A 129 4.42 12.83 -6.87
N GLU A 130 5.47 12.87 -6.06
CA GLU A 130 6.72 13.54 -6.42
C GLU A 130 7.42 12.86 -7.61
N LEU A 131 7.46 11.50 -7.61
CA LEU A 131 8.02 10.74 -8.71
C LEU A 131 7.24 10.97 -10.00
N TYR A 132 5.90 11.05 -9.91
CA TYR A 132 5.04 11.36 -11.03
C TYR A 132 5.30 12.78 -11.56
N LYS A 133 5.37 13.80 -10.70
CA LYS A 133 5.72 15.18 -11.08
C LYS A 133 7.10 15.28 -11.73
N LYS A 134 8.10 14.58 -11.17
CA LYS A 134 9.46 14.53 -11.74
C LYS A 134 9.44 13.89 -13.14
N LYS A 135 8.70 12.78 -13.32
CA LYS A 135 8.58 12.11 -14.61
C LYS A 135 7.90 12.98 -15.67
N GLN A 136 6.95 13.82 -15.30
CA GLN A 136 6.34 14.77 -16.24
C GLN A 136 7.33 15.82 -16.76
N LYS A 137 8.28 16.24 -15.92
CA LYS A 137 9.28 17.26 -16.27
C LYS A 137 10.49 16.69 -16.99
N VAL A 138 10.86 15.45 -16.71
CA VAL A 138 12.07 14.80 -17.20
C VAL A 138 11.73 13.53 -17.95
N LYS A 139 12.29 13.36 -19.16
CA LYS A 139 12.05 12.14 -19.98
C LYS A 139 12.57 10.85 -19.32
N LYS A 140 13.61 10.95 -18.45
CA LYS A 140 14.21 9.80 -17.76
C LYS A 140 13.22 9.16 -16.80
N SER A 141 13.18 7.81 -16.77
CA SER A 141 12.39 7.06 -15.81
C SER A 141 12.85 7.33 -14.37
N GLN A 142 11.92 7.29 -13.43
CA GLN A 142 12.14 7.60 -12.01
C GLN A 142 12.17 6.30 -11.20
N ILE A 143 13.03 6.21 -10.21
CA ILE A 143 13.13 5.07 -9.30
C ILE A 143 13.30 5.55 -7.87
N ASP A 144 12.54 4.97 -6.94
CA ASP A 144 12.74 5.09 -5.51
C ASP A 144 12.37 3.77 -4.81
N ILE A 145 13.38 2.98 -4.50
CA ILE A 145 13.28 1.72 -3.75
C ILE A 145 13.95 1.83 -2.39
N SER A 146 14.11 3.04 -1.89
CA SER A 146 14.69 3.31 -0.56
C SER A 146 13.77 2.81 0.57
N PHE A 147 14.37 2.65 1.74
CA PHE A 147 13.68 2.26 2.97
C PHE A 147 13.72 3.42 3.99
N PRO A 148 12.93 4.50 3.77
CA PRO A 148 12.86 5.57 4.74
C PRO A 148 12.24 5.07 6.05
N LYS A 149 12.89 5.35 7.18
CA LYS A 149 12.35 4.99 8.49
C LYS A 149 11.15 5.88 8.81
N LEU A 150 10.00 5.28 9.15
CA LEU A 150 8.77 5.91 9.66
C LEU A 150 8.03 6.91 8.75
N GLU A 151 8.66 7.49 7.71
CA GLU A 151 8.03 8.50 6.86
C GLU A 151 6.70 8.04 6.25
N LYS A 152 6.62 6.78 5.83
CA LYS A 152 5.43 6.22 5.20
C LYS A 152 4.17 6.39 6.06
N PHE A 153 4.24 6.04 7.33
CA PHE A 153 3.07 6.08 8.22
C PHE A 153 2.59 7.50 8.51
N SER A 154 3.52 8.46 8.61
CA SER A 154 3.19 9.87 8.86
C SER A 154 2.46 10.55 7.70
N HIS A 155 2.61 10.04 6.48
CA HIS A 155 2.03 10.60 5.26
C HIS A 155 0.83 9.81 4.73
N MET A 156 0.29 8.85 5.51
CA MET A 156 -0.89 8.10 5.10
C MET A 156 -2.17 8.92 5.28
N PRO A 157 -2.98 9.11 4.23
CA PRO A 157 -4.25 9.82 4.35
C PRO A 157 -5.22 9.03 5.23
N ALA A 158 -6.07 9.76 5.96
CA ALA A 158 -7.15 9.17 6.72
C ALA A 158 -8.13 8.40 5.81
N PRO A 159 -8.84 7.40 6.32
CA PRO A 159 -9.86 6.68 5.56
C PRO A 159 -10.99 7.63 5.10
N ASP A 160 -11.37 7.58 3.82
CA ASP A 160 -12.47 8.39 3.27
C ASP A 160 -13.84 7.77 3.58
N LYS A 161 -13.94 6.45 3.53
CA LYS A 161 -15.16 5.65 3.78
C LYS A 161 -14.83 4.52 4.75
N GLY A 162 -15.79 4.14 5.57
CA GLY A 162 -15.78 2.88 6.29
C GLY A 162 -16.43 1.82 5.43
N GLU A 163 -15.79 0.66 5.36
CA GLU A 163 -16.40 -0.58 4.88
C GLU A 163 -16.70 -1.46 6.10
N PRO A 164 -17.60 -2.44 6.02
CA PRO A 164 -17.89 -3.32 7.16
C PRO A 164 -16.63 -3.94 7.78
N SER A 165 -15.62 -4.23 6.96
CA SER A 165 -14.30 -4.70 7.37
C SER A 165 -13.20 -3.83 6.75
N SER A 166 -12.24 -3.38 7.53
CA SER A 166 -11.14 -2.51 7.06
C SER A 166 -9.78 -3.02 7.49
N PHE A 167 -8.79 -2.87 6.60
CA PHE A 167 -7.40 -3.16 6.90
C PHE A 167 -6.71 -1.98 7.58
N VAL A 168 -5.93 -2.27 8.63
CA VAL A 168 -5.08 -1.30 9.32
C VAL A 168 -3.67 -1.86 9.44
N SER A 169 -2.71 -1.26 8.74
CA SER A 169 -1.31 -1.63 8.89
C SER A 169 -0.79 -1.11 10.22
N ILE A 170 -0.32 -2.01 11.09
CA ILE A 170 0.22 -1.66 12.42
C ILE A 170 1.74 -1.68 12.45
N MET A 171 2.35 -2.46 11.55
CA MET A 171 3.79 -2.57 11.42
C MET A 171 4.18 -3.00 10.01
N GLU A 172 5.42 -2.76 9.64
CA GLU A 172 6.03 -3.27 8.41
C GLU A 172 7.44 -3.80 8.65
N GLY A 173 7.88 -4.67 7.70
CA GLY A 173 9.19 -5.31 7.77
C GLY A 173 9.23 -6.51 8.69
N CYS A 174 10.37 -7.21 8.71
CA CYS A 174 10.57 -8.37 9.57
C CYS A 174 12.06 -8.62 9.80
N ASN A 175 12.44 -8.86 11.07
CA ASN A 175 13.81 -9.12 11.48
C ASN A 175 14.11 -10.63 11.70
N LYS A 176 13.23 -11.54 11.29
CA LYS A 176 13.40 -12.98 11.54
C LYS A 176 14.37 -13.67 10.61
N TYR A 177 14.57 -13.12 9.38
CA TYR A 177 15.51 -13.67 8.41
C TYR A 177 15.36 -15.18 8.17
N CYS A 178 14.12 -15.68 8.11
CA CYS A 178 13.86 -17.09 7.77
C CYS A 178 14.47 -17.42 6.41
N SER A 179 15.03 -18.64 6.26
CA SER A 179 15.92 -19.04 5.16
C SER A 179 15.37 -18.82 3.73
N PHE A 180 14.05 -18.87 3.55
CA PHE A 180 13.39 -18.66 2.26
C PHE A 180 12.62 -17.33 2.14
N CYS A 181 12.62 -16.50 3.20
CA CYS A 181 11.77 -15.34 3.26
C CYS A 181 12.42 -14.09 2.66
N VAL A 182 11.76 -13.48 1.70
CA VAL A 182 12.22 -12.28 1.00
C VAL A 182 11.85 -10.97 1.71
N VAL A 183 11.01 -11.02 2.74
CA VAL A 183 10.45 -9.83 3.41
C VAL A 183 11.52 -8.84 3.88
N PRO A 184 12.60 -9.23 4.58
CA PRO A 184 13.63 -8.28 5.01
C PRO A 184 14.25 -7.49 3.84
N MET A 185 14.36 -8.12 2.67
CA MET A 185 14.94 -7.52 1.45
C MET A 185 13.96 -6.62 0.69
N THR A 186 12.65 -6.81 0.87
CA THR A 186 11.63 -6.09 0.09
C THR A 186 10.85 -5.08 0.90
N ARG A 187 10.68 -5.31 2.21
CA ARG A 187 9.98 -4.41 3.13
C ARG A 187 10.86 -3.88 4.27
N GLY A 188 12.11 -4.36 4.37
CA GLY A 188 13.09 -3.88 5.33
C GLY A 188 12.90 -4.43 6.74
N HIS A 189 13.55 -3.75 7.69
CA HIS A 189 13.48 -4.07 9.12
C HIS A 189 12.10 -3.75 9.71
N GLU A 190 11.81 -4.41 10.84
CA GLU A 190 10.56 -4.16 11.59
C GLU A 190 10.48 -2.71 12.06
N VAL A 191 9.35 -2.08 11.71
CA VAL A 191 8.97 -0.75 12.17
C VAL A 191 7.51 -0.81 12.58
N SER A 192 7.21 -0.55 13.86
CA SER A 192 5.85 -0.47 14.41
C SER A 192 5.37 0.98 14.44
N ARG A 193 4.08 1.17 14.22
CA ARG A 193 3.40 2.46 14.42
C ARG A 193 3.18 2.71 15.90
N THR A 194 2.92 3.97 16.25
CA THR A 194 2.45 4.31 17.59
C THR A 194 1.03 3.77 17.80
N VAL A 195 0.71 3.39 19.03
CA VAL A 195 -0.63 2.90 19.37
C VAL A 195 -1.66 4.02 19.18
N GLU A 196 -1.30 5.26 19.52
CA GLU A 196 -2.16 6.44 19.36
C GLU A 196 -2.59 6.65 17.91
N ASP A 197 -1.65 6.54 16.95
CA ASP A 197 -1.97 6.71 15.52
C ASP A 197 -2.87 5.59 15.01
N ILE A 198 -2.66 4.35 15.50
CA ILE A 198 -3.50 3.22 15.13
C ILE A 198 -4.91 3.41 15.69
N LEU A 199 -5.06 3.73 16.98
CA LEU A 199 -6.35 3.94 17.61
C LEU A 199 -7.11 5.11 16.98
N LYS A 200 -6.41 6.19 16.60
CA LYS A 200 -7.00 7.32 15.88
C LYS A 200 -7.57 6.87 14.52
N GLU A 201 -6.81 6.08 13.74
CA GLU A 201 -7.29 5.54 12.46
C GLU A 201 -8.49 4.61 12.67
N VAL A 202 -8.44 3.71 13.64
CA VAL A 202 -9.54 2.78 13.97
C VAL A 202 -10.79 3.54 14.39
N LYS A 203 -10.65 4.58 15.21
CA LYS A 203 -11.80 5.42 15.62
C LYS A 203 -12.46 6.09 14.42
N ILE A 204 -11.69 6.67 13.50
CA ILE A 204 -12.23 7.26 12.27
C ILE A 204 -12.96 6.20 11.42
N LEU A 205 -12.45 4.99 11.35
CA LEU A 205 -13.09 3.88 10.62
C LEU A 205 -14.41 3.47 11.28
N SER A 206 -14.41 3.33 12.62
CA SER A 206 -15.63 3.01 13.40
C SER A 206 -16.71 4.06 13.20
N GLU A 207 -16.38 5.35 13.32
CA GLU A 207 -17.31 6.47 13.08
C GLU A 207 -17.89 6.46 11.66
N LYS A 208 -17.23 5.78 10.71
CA LYS A 208 -17.69 5.60 9.32
C LYS A 208 -18.39 4.26 9.07
N GLY A 209 -18.65 3.47 10.12
CA GLY A 209 -19.42 2.24 10.07
C GLY A 209 -18.61 0.96 9.91
N THR A 210 -17.29 0.99 10.10
CA THR A 210 -16.47 -0.23 10.13
C THR A 210 -16.69 -0.96 11.46
N ALA A 211 -17.11 -2.21 11.40
CA ALA A 211 -17.31 -3.09 12.56
C ALA A 211 -16.16 -4.11 12.74
N GLU A 212 -15.43 -4.42 11.67
CA GLU A 212 -14.30 -5.35 11.73
C GLU A 212 -12.99 -4.67 11.34
N ILE A 213 -11.97 -4.80 12.20
CA ILE A 213 -10.61 -4.34 11.92
C ILE A 213 -9.71 -5.56 11.70
N HIS A 214 -8.95 -5.51 10.60
CA HIS A 214 -7.94 -6.51 10.32
C HIS A 214 -6.55 -5.89 10.38
N TYR A 215 -5.79 -6.20 11.42
CA TYR A 215 -4.42 -5.73 11.60
C TYR A 215 -3.47 -6.41 10.62
N LEU A 216 -2.69 -5.60 9.90
CA LEU A 216 -1.71 -6.04 8.93
C LEU A 216 -0.28 -5.74 9.36
N GLY A 217 0.61 -6.66 8.98
CA GLY A 217 2.05 -6.56 9.17
C GLY A 217 2.74 -7.77 8.56
N GLN A 218 4.03 -7.94 8.79
CA GLN A 218 4.78 -9.13 8.35
C GLN A 218 5.15 -10.06 9.51
N ASN A 219 5.01 -9.58 10.76
CA ASN A 219 5.21 -10.32 11.99
C ASN A 219 4.38 -9.68 13.10
N VAL A 220 3.04 -9.72 12.92
CA VAL A 220 2.09 -8.91 13.68
C VAL A 220 2.16 -9.14 15.18
N ASN A 221 2.39 -10.38 15.62
CA ASN A 221 2.50 -10.72 17.03
C ASN A 221 3.81 -10.24 17.70
N ASN A 222 4.78 -9.72 16.92
CA ASN A 222 5.94 -8.99 17.46
C ASN A 222 5.76 -7.46 17.46
N PHE A 223 4.55 -6.99 17.33
CA PHE A 223 4.26 -5.56 17.39
C PHE A 223 4.82 -4.93 18.68
N LYS A 224 5.53 -3.81 18.52
CA LYS A 224 6.15 -3.03 19.58
C LYS A 224 5.94 -1.54 19.31
N GLY A 225 4.69 -1.12 19.37
CA GLY A 225 4.34 0.30 19.25
C GLY A 225 4.61 1.06 20.55
N THR A 226 4.76 2.36 20.46
CA THR A 226 4.78 3.20 21.66
C THR A 226 3.37 3.61 22.04
N TYR A 227 3.08 3.63 23.35
CA TYR A 227 1.84 4.15 23.92
C TYR A 227 2.17 4.94 25.19
N LYS A 228 1.84 6.25 25.19
CA LYS A 228 2.15 7.17 26.32
C LYS A 228 3.62 7.13 26.75
N GLY A 229 4.54 6.91 25.80
CA GLY A 229 5.98 6.87 26.04
C GLY A 229 6.55 5.49 26.42
N GLU A 230 5.72 4.47 26.59
CA GLU A 230 6.12 3.10 26.89
C GLU A 230 5.91 2.17 25.68
N ILE A 231 6.64 1.02 25.67
CA ILE A 231 6.46 0.00 24.63
C ILE A 231 5.21 -0.81 24.91
N SER A 232 4.33 -0.88 23.92
CA SER A 232 3.07 -1.62 23.95
C SER A 232 3.14 -2.87 23.09
N SER A 233 2.54 -3.97 23.57
CA SER A 233 2.40 -5.23 22.83
C SER A 233 1.14 -5.26 21.95
N LEU A 234 1.04 -6.30 21.08
CA LEU A 234 -0.19 -6.56 20.31
C LEU A 234 -1.38 -6.83 21.24
N ALA A 235 -1.17 -7.52 22.36
CA ALA A 235 -2.22 -7.80 23.35
C ALA A 235 -2.85 -6.50 23.86
N GLN A 236 -2.02 -5.56 24.30
CA GLN A 236 -2.50 -4.25 24.77
C GLN A 236 -3.19 -3.45 23.66
N LEU A 237 -2.69 -3.52 22.41
CA LEU A 237 -3.35 -2.86 21.29
C LEU A 237 -4.75 -3.45 21.02
N ILE A 238 -4.90 -4.78 21.10
CA ILE A 238 -6.19 -5.46 20.95
C ILE A 238 -7.17 -5.02 22.03
N GLU A 239 -6.74 -4.98 23.32
CA GLU A 239 -7.56 -4.53 24.43
C GLU A 239 -8.04 -3.08 24.27
N LEU A 240 -7.13 -2.19 23.86
CA LEU A 240 -7.46 -0.78 23.65
C LEU A 240 -8.42 -0.59 22.47
N THR A 241 -8.24 -1.37 21.42
CA THR A 241 -9.12 -1.34 20.23
C THR A 241 -10.51 -1.90 20.56
N GLY A 242 -10.58 -2.95 21.36
CA GLY A 242 -11.86 -3.52 21.81
C GLY A 242 -12.72 -2.58 22.68
N LYS A 243 -12.13 -1.47 23.17
CA LYS A 243 -12.85 -0.41 23.92
C LYS A 243 -13.41 0.69 23.00
N ILE A 244 -13.19 0.61 21.70
CA ILE A 244 -13.72 1.58 20.73
C ILE A 244 -15.13 1.16 20.35
N ASP A 245 -16.10 2.02 20.58
CA ASP A 245 -17.49 1.79 20.25
C ASP A 245 -17.65 1.50 18.74
N GLY A 246 -18.47 0.49 18.42
CA GLY A 246 -18.75 0.08 17.04
C GLY A 246 -17.76 -0.91 16.45
N ILE A 247 -16.64 -1.23 17.13
CA ILE A 247 -15.75 -2.31 16.71
C ILE A 247 -16.21 -3.61 17.38
N GLU A 248 -16.64 -4.56 16.55
CA GLU A 248 -17.19 -5.85 16.99
C GLU A 248 -16.18 -6.99 16.84
N ARG A 249 -15.22 -6.83 15.90
CA ARG A 249 -14.26 -7.89 15.58
C ARG A 249 -12.89 -7.34 15.26
N ILE A 250 -11.87 -7.98 15.83
CA ILE A 250 -10.46 -7.71 15.52
C ILE A 250 -9.84 -8.98 14.97
N ARG A 251 -9.17 -8.85 13.82
CA ARG A 251 -8.41 -9.94 13.20
C ARG A 251 -6.97 -9.53 13.00
N PHE A 252 -6.08 -10.49 12.93
CA PHE A 252 -4.71 -10.30 12.49
C PHE A 252 -4.18 -11.56 11.81
N THR A 253 -3.15 -11.40 10.99
CA THR A 253 -2.50 -12.49 10.26
C THR A 253 -0.98 -12.31 10.31
N THR A 254 -0.22 -13.30 9.82
CA THR A 254 1.25 -13.24 9.75
C THR A 254 1.94 -13.25 11.12
N SER A 255 1.60 -14.24 11.92
CA SER A 255 2.22 -14.47 13.22
C SER A 255 3.42 -15.41 13.13
N HIS A 256 4.45 -15.15 13.95
CA HIS A 256 5.59 -16.04 14.12
C HIS A 256 5.47 -16.79 15.44
N PRO A 257 5.65 -18.12 15.50
CA PRO A 257 5.43 -18.92 16.71
C PRO A 257 6.22 -18.44 17.94
N HIS A 258 7.47 -18.03 17.76
CA HIS A 258 8.32 -17.55 18.85
C HIS A 258 7.84 -16.25 19.52
N GLU A 259 6.98 -15.49 18.87
CA GLU A 259 6.46 -14.23 19.40
C GLU A 259 5.02 -14.37 19.95
N PHE A 260 4.51 -15.59 20.03
CA PHE A 260 3.21 -15.87 20.63
C PHE A 260 3.40 -15.99 22.16
N LYS A 261 3.26 -14.87 22.86
CA LYS A 261 3.48 -14.76 24.30
C LYS A 261 2.20 -14.97 25.09
N ASP A 262 2.36 -15.22 26.39
CA ASP A 262 1.23 -15.51 27.30
C ASP A 262 0.22 -14.36 27.36
N ASP A 263 0.69 -13.10 27.33
CA ASP A 263 -0.18 -11.90 27.30
C ASP A 263 -1.11 -11.90 26.10
N LEU A 264 -0.62 -12.31 24.91
CA LEU A 264 -1.43 -12.41 23.72
C LEU A 264 -2.40 -13.58 23.78
N VAL A 265 -1.98 -14.73 24.33
CA VAL A 265 -2.85 -15.87 24.55
C VAL A 265 -3.98 -15.52 25.51
N GLU A 266 -3.69 -14.81 26.60
CA GLU A 266 -4.66 -14.35 27.57
C GLU A 266 -5.65 -13.35 26.93
N ALA A 267 -5.16 -12.34 26.21
CA ALA A 267 -6.01 -11.39 25.52
C ALA A 267 -6.98 -12.07 24.56
N LEU A 268 -6.51 -13.07 23.79
CA LEU A 268 -7.36 -13.83 22.86
C LEU A 268 -8.37 -14.72 23.60
N SER A 269 -8.04 -15.28 24.75
CA SER A 269 -8.95 -16.13 25.53
C SER A 269 -10.05 -15.35 26.23
N LEU A 270 -9.77 -14.08 26.63
CA LEU A 270 -10.73 -13.23 27.34
C LEU A 270 -11.72 -12.53 26.40
N ILE A 271 -11.30 -12.22 25.17
CA ILE A 271 -12.08 -11.37 24.27
C ILE A 271 -12.77 -12.18 23.19
N HIS A 272 -12.22 -13.31 22.73
CA HIS A 272 -12.76 -14.08 21.62
C HIS A 272 -12.46 -15.58 21.74
N ILE A 273 -13.48 -16.38 21.38
CA ILE A 273 -13.28 -17.76 20.99
C ILE A 273 -12.46 -17.73 19.69
N SER A 274 -11.19 -18.08 19.77
CA SER A 274 -10.38 -18.31 18.58
C SER A 274 -11.01 -19.47 17.80
N GLU A 275 -11.56 -19.19 16.63
CA GLU A 275 -11.93 -20.28 15.73
C GLU A 275 -10.66 -21.10 15.42
N PRO A 276 -10.72 -22.43 15.49
CA PRO A 276 -9.61 -23.29 15.13
C PRO A 276 -9.25 -22.98 13.67
N THR A 277 -8.14 -22.28 13.50
CA THR A 277 -7.58 -22.05 12.18
C THR A 277 -7.29 -23.40 11.54
N ARG A 278 -7.69 -23.53 10.28
CA ARG A 278 -7.35 -24.51 9.27
C ARG A 278 -6.42 -25.63 9.77
N PRO A 279 -6.82 -26.89 9.78
CA PRO A 279 -5.94 -27.99 10.15
C PRO A 279 -4.67 -27.91 9.31
N LEU A 280 -3.52 -27.86 9.97
CA LEU A 280 -2.23 -28.04 9.34
C LEU A 280 -2.18 -29.49 8.85
N TYR A 281 -2.53 -29.72 7.61
CA TYR A 281 -2.10 -30.93 6.93
C TYR A 281 -0.59 -30.77 6.66
N ILE A 282 0.18 -31.47 7.46
CA ILE A 282 1.60 -31.72 7.24
C ILE A 282 1.75 -32.64 6.03
#